data_b60680f867e450894e0ecafcd8016d37
#
_entry.id   b60680f867e450894e0ecafcd8016d37
#
_cell.length_a   1.000
_cell.length_b   1.000
_cell.length_c   1.000
_cell.angle_alpha   90.00
_cell.angle_beta   90.00
_cell.angle_gamma   90.00
#
_symmetry.space_group_name_H-M   'P 1'
#
loop_
_entity.id
_entity.type
_entity.pdbx_description
1 polymer ?
#
loop_
_entity_poly.entity_id
_entity_poly.type
_entity_poly.pdbx_seq_one_letter_code
_entity_poly.pdbx_strand_id
1 'polypeptide(L)'
;MAKQNFTATWINNLPYTLKRKVYIDASPNTKFLNCDFILVVGSKSKSAFLRYRPKINGVEKTRTIKIGDADVIDLMELREAYEREVLNLKKQDSPILQSKEIRKFNLGNAIDFYLAFMLQRKKTPADKDSLIKLKTEPFRYGIVGDLLLLELEDLDVQEIIQPLIDKGSLYSANMKREFIQRVWNKSATKHKLVRKILRGIPNPATFDMEEEYGFVKQASKKYLGLENIPEFFDIVATAHRSDLRDFFHLSLYLGQHPFGEIAKMRWDQLQEIDGQIWWIMETGFHKVKKSHQVPLHATVMEIINKYKGSDDVYVFPNTISNTRELYDQQDFKYIMKQFRAKHQIKWDMRCLRSTFITIIANADPTFKPQYLANQYDSTVTNKNYLHRGLISYHDLKIDMINKYMEIIQDTLNARAKES
;
A
#
# COMPACT_ATOMS: atom_id res chain seq x y z
N MET A 1 7.33 -1.64 -34.60
CA MET A 1 6.01 -2.30 -34.59
C MET A 1 5.83 -3.02 -35.92
N ALA A 2 5.41 -4.29 -35.88
CA ALA A 2 5.17 -5.07 -37.10
C ALA A 2 3.78 -4.78 -37.65
N LYS A 3 3.67 -4.54 -38.97
CA LYS A 3 2.40 -4.43 -39.67
C LYS A 3 1.93 -5.82 -40.08
N GLN A 4 0.69 -6.17 -39.78
CA GLN A 4 0.13 -7.49 -40.04
C GLN A 4 -1.37 -7.35 -40.34
N ASN A 5 -1.88 -8.10 -41.31
CA ASN A 5 -3.33 -8.21 -41.50
C ASN A 5 -3.88 -9.08 -40.37
N PHE A 6 -4.73 -8.50 -39.52
CA PHE A 6 -5.35 -9.25 -38.45
C PHE A 6 -6.45 -10.15 -39.00
N THR A 7 -6.37 -11.42 -38.64
CA THR A 7 -7.43 -12.41 -38.80
C THR A 7 -7.69 -13.05 -37.44
N ALA A 8 -8.91 -13.53 -37.22
CA ALA A 8 -9.24 -14.22 -35.97
C ALA A 8 -8.29 -15.39 -35.70
N THR A 9 -8.01 -16.19 -36.71
CA THR A 9 -7.08 -17.32 -36.61
C THR A 9 -5.67 -16.86 -36.23
N TRP A 10 -5.18 -15.76 -36.81
CA TRP A 10 -3.86 -15.24 -36.50
C TRP A 10 -3.78 -14.71 -35.06
N ILE A 11 -4.79 -13.96 -34.60
CA ILE A 11 -4.85 -13.45 -33.21
C ILE A 11 -4.88 -14.61 -32.21
N ASN A 12 -5.72 -15.62 -32.46
CA ASN A 12 -5.85 -16.76 -31.56
C ASN A 12 -4.55 -17.57 -31.46
N ASN A 13 -3.82 -17.70 -32.54
CA ASN A 13 -2.56 -18.45 -32.60
C ASN A 13 -1.32 -17.65 -32.12
N LEU A 14 -1.46 -16.34 -31.83
CA LEU A 14 -0.34 -15.56 -31.30
C LEU A 14 0.04 -16.07 -29.89
N PRO A 15 1.31 -16.43 -29.66
CA PRO A 15 1.76 -16.81 -28.33
C PRO A 15 1.79 -15.58 -27.41
N TYR A 16 1.42 -15.76 -26.16
CA TYR A 16 1.66 -14.77 -25.12
C TYR A 16 3.17 -14.54 -24.95
N THR A 17 3.55 -13.31 -24.66
CA THR A 17 4.97 -12.93 -24.60
C THR A 17 5.28 -12.22 -23.28
N LEU A 18 6.37 -12.61 -22.63
CA LEU A 18 6.86 -11.94 -21.41
C LEU A 18 7.18 -10.46 -21.66
N LYS A 19 7.69 -10.14 -22.85
CA LYS A 19 7.90 -8.76 -23.31
C LYS A 19 6.73 -8.36 -24.19
N ARG A 20 6.09 -7.28 -23.85
CA ARG A 20 4.97 -6.71 -24.58
C ARG A 20 5.31 -6.51 -26.05
N LYS A 21 4.50 -7.05 -26.94
CA LYS A 21 4.62 -6.87 -28.40
C LYS A 21 3.42 -6.10 -28.90
N VAL A 22 3.67 -5.16 -29.82
CA VAL A 22 2.65 -4.31 -30.44
C VAL A 22 2.62 -4.58 -31.94
N TYR A 23 1.43 -4.90 -32.45
CA TYR A 23 1.16 -5.14 -33.86
C TYR A 23 0.17 -4.10 -34.36
N ILE A 24 0.29 -3.74 -35.65
CA ILE A 24 -0.61 -2.78 -36.31
C ILE A 24 -1.43 -3.56 -37.36
N ASP A 25 -2.74 -3.41 -37.33
CA ASP A 25 -3.60 -3.98 -38.38
C ASP A 25 -3.35 -3.24 -39.71
N ALA A 26 -2.92 -3.97 -40.70
CA ALA A 26 -2.67 -3.46 -42.04
C ALA A 26 -3.89 -3.62 -42.96
N SER A 27 -5.02 -4.15 -42.50
CA SER A 27 -6.19 -4.39 -43.31
C SER A 27 -6.80 -3.06 -43.81
N PRO A 28 -7.39 -3.04 -45.02
CA PRO A 28 -7.97 -1.82 -45.60
C PRO A 28 -9.08 -1.18 -44.74
N ASN A 29 -9.83 -2.01 -44.03
CA ASN A 29 -11.00 -1.59 -43.24
C ASN A 29 -10.61 -0.82 -41.96
N THR A 30 -9.34 -0.89 -41.53
CA THR A 30 -8.85 -0.18 -40.34
C THR A 30 -7.96 1.03 -40.69
N LYS A 31 -7.84 1.38 -41.97
CA LYS A 31 -7.06 2.54 -42.44
C LYS A 31 -7.86 3.81 -42.42
N PHE A 32 -7.90 4.47 -41.28
CA PHE A 32 -8.40 5.83 -41.17
C PHE A 32 -7.23 6.81 -41.08
N LEU A 33 -7.42 8.01 -41.61
CA LEU A 33 -6.38 9.02 -41.58
C LEU A 33 -5.96 9.33 -40.15
N ASN A 34 -4.67 9.16 -39.84
CA ASN A 34 -4.07 9.35 -38.51
C ASN A 34 -4.56 8.41 -37.40
N CYS A 35 -5.21 7.30 -37.75
CA CYS A 35 -5.66 6.27 -36.80
C CYS A 35 -5.10 4.91 -37.21
N ASP A 36 -4.66 4.13 -36.21
CA ASP A 36 -4.27 2.74 -36.39
C ASP A 36 -5.08 1.86 -35.42
N PHE A 37 -5.48 0.69 -35.87
CA PHE A 37 -5.96 -0.39 -35.02
C PHE A 37 -4.74 -1.21 -34.60
N ILE A 38 -4.46 -1.29 -33.31
CA ILE A 38 -3.30 -2.00 -32.80
C ILE A 38 -3.71 -3.11 -31.84
N LEU A 39 -2.97 -4.21 -31.88
CA LEU A 39 -3.05 -5.31 -30.93
C LEU A 39 -1.81 -5.33 -30.07
N VAL A 40 -2.00 -5.38 -28.79
CA VAL A 40 -0.95 -5.49 -27.79
C VAL A 40 -1.03 -6.86 -27.14
N VAL A 41 0.06 -7.62 -27.21
CA VAL A 41 0.17 -8.97 -26.64
C VAL A 41 1.10 -8.92 -25.45
N GLY A 42 0.57 -9.26 -24.28
CA GLY A 42 1.28 -9.37 -23.01
C GLY A 42 1.52 -10.82 -22.61
N SER A 43 1.86 -11.05 -21.35
CA SER A 43 2.11 -12.38 -20.79
C SER A 43 0.85 -13.21 -20.59
N LYS A 44 -0.31 -12.55 -20.42
CA LYS A 44 -1.59 -13.21 -20.11
C LYS A 44 -2.78 -12.68 -20.91
N SER A 45 -2.63 -11.58 -21.64
CA SER A 45 -3.72 -10.98 -22.38
C SER A 45 -3.31 -10.45 -23.74
N LYS A 46 -4.29 -10.37 -24.64
CA LYS A 46 -4.21 -9.72 -25.94
C LYS A 46 -5.28 -8.64 -25.98
N SER A 47 -4.87 -7.38 -25.94
CA SER A 47 -5.78 -6.23 -25.91
C SER A 47 -5.71 -5.44 -27.18
N ALA A 48 -6.86 -5.01 -27.69
CA ALA A 48 -7.00 -4.18 -28.89
C ALA A 48 -7.16 -2.72 -28.52
N PHE A 49 -6.48 -1.85 -29.27
CA PHE A 49 -6.49 -0.40 -29.06
C PHE A 49 -6.70 0.35 -30.37
N LEU A 50 -7.33 1.51 -30.27
CA LEU A 50 -7.25 2.57 -31.27
C LEU A 50 -6.06 3.46 -30.93
N ARG A 51 -5.11 3.60 -31.84
CA ARG A 51 -4.04 4.60 -31.78
C ARG A 51 -4.31 5.68 -32.82
N TYR A 52 -4.37 6.94 -32.40
CA TYR A 52 -4.59 8.05 -33.30
C TYR A 52 -3.54 9.14 -33.06
N ARG A 53 -3.28 9.94 -34.12
CA ARG A 53 -2.26 10.99 -34.14
C ARG A 53 -2.89 12.32 -34.46
N PRO A 54 -3.49 13.01 -33.48
CA PRO A 54 -4.00 14.36 -33.70
C PRO A 54 -2.84 15.35 -33.95
N LYS A 55 -3.04 16.27 -34.87
CA LYS A 55 -2.14 17.43 -35.02
C LYS A 55 -2.51 18.47 -33.97
N ILE A 56 -1.71 18.63 -32.94
CA ILE A 56 -1.90 19.66 -31.92
C ILE A 56 -0.82 20.71 -32.12
N ASN A 57 -1.21 21.92 -32.44
CA ASN A 57 -0.29 23.04 -32.79
C ASN A 57 0.74 22.69 -33.88
N GLY A 58 0.32 21.94 -34.90
CA GLY A 58 1.17 21.54 -36.02
C GLY A 58 2.08 20.33 -35.73
N VAL A 59 2.11 19.83 -34.50
CA VAL A 59 2.89 18.64 -34.08
C VAL A 59 1.97 17.43 -33.98
N GLU A 60 2.33 16.35 -34.64
CA GLU A 60 1.62 15.06 -34.49
C GLU A 60 1.91 14.46 -33.14
N LYS A 61 0.86 14.08 -32.40
CA LYS A 61 0.95 13.39 -31.12
C LYS A 61 0.21 12.07 -31.18
N THR A 62 0.76 11.06 -30.57
CA THR A 62 0.16 9.71 -30.55
C THR A 62 -0.71 9.57 -29.31
N ARG A 63 -1.93 9.04 -29.47
CA ARG A 63 -2.84 8.65 -28.38
C ARG A 63 -3.41 7.28 -28.65
N THR A 64 -3.73 6.56 -27.56
CA THR A 64 -4.32 5.22 -27.60
C THR A 64 -5.57 5.15 -26.73
N ILE A 65 -6.58 4.44 -27.23
CA ILE A 65 -7.84 4.15 -26.52
C ILE A 65 -8.02 2.63 -26.55
N LYS A 66 -8.19 1.99 -25.39
CA LYS A 66 -8.50 0.55 -25.34
C LYS A 66 -9.88 0.30 -25.95
N ILE A 67 -9.94 -0.63 -26.89
CA ILE A 67 -11.17 -1.01 -27.60
C ILE A 67 -11.78 -2.23 -26.92
N GLY A 68 -10.96 -3.20 -26.56
CA GLY A 68 -11.41 -4.42 -25.90
C GLY A 68 -10.30 -5.47 -25.78
N ASP A 69 -10.65 -6.60 -25.19
CA ASP A 69 -9.74 -7.73 -25.04
C ASP A 69 -9.98 -8.75 -26.15
N ALA A 70 -8.96 -8.97 -26.96
CA ALA A 70 -9.00 -9.86 -28.13
C ALA A 70 -9.02 -11.36 -27.77
N ASP A 71 -8.91 -11.67 -26.48
CA ASP A 71 -9.11 -13.03 -25.96
C ASP A 71 -10.59 -13.33 -25.64
N VAL A 72 -11.43 -12.27 -25.57
CA VAL A 72 -12.85 -12.37 -25.16
C VAL A 72 -13.79 -11.93 -26.25
N ILE A 73 -13.40 -10.88 -26.99
CA ILE A 73 -14.22 -10.22 -28.02
C ILE A 73 -13.70 -10.62 -29.40
N ASP A 74 -14.59 -10.97 -30.31
CA ASP A 74 -14.16 -11.34 -31.65
C ASP A 74 -13.62 -10.14 -32.46
N LEU A 75 -12.84 -10.45 -33.48
CA LEU A 75 -12.17 -9.43 -34.30
C LEU A 75 -13.16 -8.49 -35.01
N MET A 76 -14.36 -8.97 -35.37
CA MET A 76 -15.36 -8.16 -36.06
C MET A 76 -15.96 -7.12 -35.13
N GLU A 77 -16.36 -7.56 -33.94
CA GLU A 77 -16.84 -6.66 -32.89
C GLU A 77 -15.78 -5.64 -32.43
N LEU A 78 -14.51 -6.06 -32.34
CA LEU A 78 -13.39 -5.14 -32.04
C LEU A 78 -13.20 -4.10 -33.15
N ARG A 79 -13.37 -4.45 -34.42
CA ARG A 79 -13.31 -3.52 -35.53
C ARG A 79 -14.48 -2.54 -35.56
N GLU A 80 -15.68 -3.00 -35.27
CA GLU A 80 -16.86 -2.15 -35.14
C GLU A 80 -16.71 -1.14 -33.99
N ALA A 81 -16.19 -1.60 -32.84
CA ALA A 81 -15.89 -0.74 -31.73
C ALA A 81 -14.80 0.29 -32.07
N TYR A 82 -13.76 -0.12 -32.81
CA TYR A 82 -12.73 0.76 -33.33
C TYR A 82 -13.32 1.85 -34.26
N GLU A 83 -14.16 1.48 -35.23
CA GLU A 83 -14.81 2.43 -36.15
C GLU A 83 -15.71 3.40 -35.39
N ARG A 84 -16.45 2.94 -34.40
CA ARG A 84 -17.29 3.77 -33.52
C ARG A 84 -16.46 4.82 -32.79
N GLU A 85 -15.31 4.42 -32.25
CA GLU A 85 -14.42 5.36 -31.56
C GLU A 85 -13.75 6.34 -32.52
N VAL A 86 -13.38 5.93 -33.74
CA VAL A 86 -12.89 6.85 -34.78
C VAL A 86 -13.94 7.89 -35.13
N LEU A 87 -15.22 7.50 -35.26
CA LEU A 87 -16.32 8.43 -35.52
C LEU A 87 -16.55 9.39 -34.34
N ASN A 88 -16.44 8.92 -33.11
CA ASN A 88 -16.52 9.74 -31.91
C ASN A 88 -15.40 10.77 -31.86
N LEU A 89 -14.16 10.39 -32.20
CA LEU A 89 -13.03 11.31 -32.27
C LEU A 89 -13.23 12.39 -33.33
N LYS A 90 -13.81 12.06 -34.50
CA LYS A 90 -14.14 13.05 -35.55
C LYS A 90 -15.20 14.06 -35.11
N LYS A 91 -16.13 13.65 -34.21
CA LYS A 91 -17.12 14.55 -33.60
C LYS A 91 -16.54 15.39 -32.45
N GLN A 92 -15.43 14.96 -31.85
CA GLN A 92 -14.77 15.62 -30.71
C GLN A 92 -13.67 16.62 -31.11
N ASP A 93 -13.54 17.05 -32.34
CA ASP A 93 -12.75 18.23 -32.72
C ASP A 93 -13.36 19.52 -32.13
N SER A 94 -13.46 19.52 -30.80
CA SER A 94 -14.12 20.51 -29.97
C SER A 94 -13.11 21.43 -29.27
N PRO A 95 -13.44 22.75 -29.17
CA PRO A 95 -12.54 23.83 -28.73
C PRO A 95 -12.13 23.81 -27.25
N ILE A 96 -12.36 22.76 -26.51
CA ILE A 96 -12.18 22.68 -25.03
C ILE A 96 -10.72 22.74 -24.59
N LEU A 97 -9.76 22.60 -25.50
CA LEU A 97 -8.31 22.61 -25.20
C LEU A 97 -7.69 24.03 -25.25
N GLN A 98 -8.44 25.08 -24.93
CA GLN A 98 -8.02 26.45 -25.24
C GLN A 98 -7.19 27.20 -24.19
N SER A 99 -6.92 26.70 -23.00
CA SER A 99 -5.99 27.45 -22.16
C SER A 99 -4.54 26.95 -22.33
N LYS A 100 -3.64 27.85 -22.72
CA LYS A 100 -2.21 27.58 -22.91
C LYS A 100 -1.55 26.98 -21.63
N GLU A 101 -2.06 27.34 -20.46
CA GLU A 101 -1.56 26.87 -19.17
C GLU A 101 -1.91 25.40 -18.89
N ILE A 102 -3.10 24.98 -19.32
CA ILE A 102 -3.57 23.61 -19.09
C ILE A 102 -2.81 22.63 -19.98
N ARG A 103 -2.46 23.03 -21.18
CA ARG A 103 -1.67 22.23 -22.13
C ARG A 103 -0.26 21.94 -21.62
N LYS A 104 0.24 22.73 -20.68
CA LYS A 104 1.56 22.59 -20.06
C LYS A 104 1.53 21.87 -18.72
N PHE A 105 0.35 21.48 -18.22
CA PHE A 105 0.24 20.82 -16.93
C PHE A 105 0.74 19.38 -17.04
N ASN A 106 1.91 19.14 -16.48
CA ASN A 106 2.61 17.87 -16.54
C ASN A 106 2.45 17.07 -15.24
N LEU A 107 2.96 15.83 -15.24
CA LEU A 107 2.90 14.96 -14.08
C LEU A 107 3.67 15.54 -12.88
N GLY A 108 4.77 16.26 -13.12
CA GLY A 108 5.51 16.98 -12.09
C GLY A 108 4.67 18.03 -11.37
N ASN A 109 3.90 18.85 -12.15
CA ASN A 109 2.95 19.81 -11.58
C ASN A 109 1.85 19.12 -10.77
N ALA A 110 1.38 17.96 -11.24
CA ALA A 110 0.38 17.17 -10.53
C ALA A 110 0.92 16.61 -9.22
N ILE A 111 2.17 16.16 -9.18
CA ILE A 111 2.86 15.71 -7.97
C ILE A 111 2.98 16.88 -6.99
N ASP A 112 3.45 18.03 -7.43
CA ASP A 112 3.59 19.24 -6.59
C ASP A 112 2.23 19.67 -6.01
N PHE A 113 1.20 19.67 -6.82
CA PHE A 113 -0.17 19.95 -6.38
C PHE A 113 -0.64 18.93 -5.32
N TYR A 114 -0.40 17.64 -5.56
CA TYR A 114 -0.76 16.59 -4.60
C TYR A 114 -0.06 16.79 -3.25
N LEU A 115 1.24 17.06 -3.26
CA LEU A 115 2.03 17.28 -2.06
C LEU A 115 1.54 18.54 -1.30
N ALA A 116 1.35 19.66 -2.00
CA ALA A 116 0.81 20.89 -1.41
C ALA A 116 -0.59 20.69 -0.81
N PHE A 117 -1.48 19.98 -1.53
CA PHE A 117 -2.82 19.64 -1.05
C PHE A 117 -2.81 18.80 0.23
N MET A 118 -1.86 17.87 0.36
CA MET A 118 -1.71 17.03 1.56
C MET A 118 -1.18 17.85 2.74
N LEU A 119 -0.21 18.74 2.50
CA LEU A 119 0.35 19.64 3.53
C LEU A 119 -0.69 20.61 4.09
N GLN A 120 -1.55 21.19 3.24
CA GLN A 120 -2.65 22.06 3.70
C GLN A 120 -3.60 21.33 4.67
N ARG A 121 -3.68 20.02 4.60
CA ARG A 121 -4.47 19.17 5.51
C ARG A 121 -3.67 18.68 6.72
N LYS A 122 -2.51 19.26 6.99
CA LYS A 122 -1.57 18.82 8.04
C LYS A 122 -1.21 17.33 7.93
N LYS A 123 -1.11 16.82 6.70
CA LYS A 123 -0.73 15.43 6.39
C LYS A 123 0.51 15.44 5.52
N THR A 124 1.58 14.85 6.00
CA THR A 124 2.74 14.53 5.16
C THR A 124 2.50 13.14 4.58
N PRO A 125 2.46 12.99 3.24
CA PRO A 125 2.38 11.67 2.65
C PRO A 125 3.60 10.83 3.04
N ALA A 126 3.38 9.60 3.46
CA ALA A 126 4.47 8.66 3.79
C ALA A 126 5.36 8.35 2.57
N ASP A 127 4.86 8.65 1.38
CA ASP A 127 5.49 8.40 0.08
C ASP A 127 6.06 9.69 -0.56
N LYS A 128 6.19 10.78 0.21
CA LYS A 128 6.69 12.08 -0.29
C LYS A 128 8.00 11.96 -1.07
N ASP A 129 8.99 11.31 -0.48
CA ASP A 129 10.32 11.17 -1.09
C ASP A 129 10.28 10.31 -2.36
N SER A 130 9.42 9.28 -2.37
CA SER A 130 9.19 8.45 -3.55
C SER A 130 8.53 9.22 -4.69
N LEU A 131 7.61 10.14 -4.38
CA LEU A 131 6.96 11.01 -5.36
C LEU A 131 7.93 12.06 -5.92
N ILE A 132 8.78 12.65 -5.07
CA ILE A 132 9.82 13.58 -5.52
C ILE A 132 10.82 12.86 -6.43
N LYS A 133 11.23 11.64 -6.06
CA LYS A 133 12.13 10.81 -6.87
C LYS A 133 11.48 10.46 -8.23
N LEU A 134 10.21 10.05 -8.22
CA LEU A 134 9.46 9.75 -9.44
C LEU A 134 9.43 10.95 -10.39
N LYS A 135 9.24 12.17 -9.88
CA LYS A 135 9.22 13.40 -10.67
C LYS A 135 10.51 13.61 -11.48
N THR A 136 11.66 13.26 -10.89
CA THR A 136 12.99 13.48 -11.48
C THR A 136 13.57 12.23 -12.17
N GLU A 137 12.82 11.13 -12.20
CA GLU A 137 13.27 9.88 -12.79
C GLU A 137 13.44 10.02 -14.32
N PRO A 138 14.55 9.56 -14.89
CA PRO A 138 14.76 9.58 -16.33
C PRO A 138 13.68 8.78 -17.07
N PHE A 139 13.15 9.35 -18.16
CA PHE A 139 12.15 8.70 -18.98
C PHE A 139 12.26 9.16 -20.44
N ARG A 140 12.51 8.24 -21.35
CA ARG A 140 12.73 8.53 -22.80
C ARG A 140 13.80 9.61 -22.97
N TYR A 141 13.41 10.77 -23.51
CA TYR A 141 14.32 11.90 -23.78
C TYR A 141 14.23 13.02 -22.71
N GLY A 142 13.62 12.76 -21.56
CA GLY A 142 13.45 13.72 -20.49
C GLY A 142 13.29 13.01 -19.14
N ILE A 143 12.39 13.53 -18.30
CA ILE A 143 12.04 12.95 -17.00
C ILE A 143 10.55 12.65 -16.92
N VAL A 144 10.17 11.74 -16.03
CA VAL A 144 8.76 11.37 -15.78
C VAL A 144 7.90 12.60 -15.47
N GLY A 145 8.45 13.56 -14.73
CA GLY A 145 7.75 14.80 -14.40
C GLY A 145 7.34 15.65 -15.58
N ASP A 146 8.01 15.54 -16.73
CA ASP A 146 7.73 16.35 -17.93
C ASP A 146 6.56 15.81 -18.75
N LEU A 147 6.09 14.60 -18.47
CA LEU A 147 4.96 14.00 -19.17
C LEU A 147 3.69 14.84 -18.97
N LEU A 148 3.11 15.27 -20.08
CA LEU A 148 1.88 16.04 -20.03
C LEU A 148 0.74 15.20 -19.47
N LEU A 149 0.09 15.67 -18.41
CA LEU A 149 -0.92 14.89 -17.70
C LEU A 149 -2.09 14.48 -18.60
N LEU A 150 -2.47 15.33 -19.56
CA LEU A 150 -3.54 15.06 -20.53
C LEU A 150 -3.15 14.02 -21.61
N GLU A 151 -1.87 13.78 -21.77
CA GLU A 151 -1.32 12.86 -22.78
C GLU A 151 -0.77 11.60 -22.15
N LEU A 152 -0.84 11.49 -20.82
CA LEU A 152 -0.40 10.32 -20.08
C LEU A 152 -1.33 9.14 -20.36
N GLU A 153 -0.76 8.09 -20.90
CA GLU A 153 -1.46 6.87 -21.25
C GLU A 153 -1.07 5.69 -20.34
N ASP A 154 -1.86 4.64 -20.34
CA ASP A 154 -1.56 3.41 -19.60
C ASP A 154 -0.21 2.80 -20.04
N LEU A 155 0.12 2.92 -21.33
CA LEU A 155 1.40 2.52 -21.89
C LEU A 155 2.59 3.27 -21.28
N ASP A 156 2.44 4.57 -21.07
CA ASP A 156 3.48 5.37 -20.43
C ASP A 156 3.71 4.92 -18.99
N VAL A 157 2.61 4.67 -18.25
CA VAL A 157 2.68 4.19 -16.88
C VAL A 157 3.34 2.81 -16.81
N GLN A 158 3.01 1.92 -17.75
CA GLN A 158 3.62 0.61 -17.84
C GLN A 158 5.12 0.70 -18.16
N GLU A 159 5.53 1.59 -19.08
CA GLU A 159 6.94 1.82 -19.39
C GLU A 159 7.71 2.41 -18.19
N ILE A 160 7.09 3.32 -17.43
CA ILE A 160 7.67 3.89 -16.20
C ILE A 160 7.94 2.80 -15.14
N ILE A 161 7.08 1.79 -15.03
CA ILE A 161 7.25 0.72 -14.04
C ILE A 161 8.07 -0.47 -14.57
N GLN A 162 8.25 -0.60 -15.88
CA GLN A 162 8.93 -1.72 -16.54
C GLN A 162 10.31 -2.05 -15.96
N PRO A 163 11.20 -1.07 -15.65
CA PRO A 163 12.50 -1.38 -15.04
C PRO A 163 12.42 -2.09 -13.68
N LEU A 164 11.31 -1.92 -12.95
CA LEU A 164 11.08 -2.63 -11.68
C LEU A 164 10.55 -4.04 -11.92
N ILE A 165 9.76 -4.22 -12.97
CA ILE A 165 9.24 -5.51 -13.40
C ILE A 165 10.40 -6.39 -13.91
N ASP A 166 11.27 -5.83 -14.75
CA ASP A 166 12.45 -6.53 -15.28
C ASP A 166 13.42 -7.01 -14.18
N LYS A 167 13.43 -6.29 -13.03
CA LYS A 167 14.19 -6.67 -11.82
C LYS A 167 13.44 -7.67 -10.92
N GLY A 168 12.23 -8.12 -11.30
CA GLY A 168 11.37 -8.99 -10.47
C GLY A 168 10.73 -8.29 -9.28
N SER A 169 10.76 -6.96 -9.23
CA SER A 169 10.26 -6.15 -8.09
C SER A 169 8.81 -5.72 -8.28
N LEU A 170 7.90 -6.68 -8.49
CA LEU A 170 6.49 -6.43 -8.81
C LEU A 170 5.76 -5.58 -7.76
N TYR A 171 6.08 -5.78 -6.47
CA TYR A 171 5.52 -4.95 -5.39
C TYR A 171 5.90 -3.47 -5.56
N SER A 172 7.18 -3.19 -5.84
CA SER A 172 7.65 -1.81 -6.05
C SER A 172 7.08 -1.19 -7.31
N ALA A 173 6.91 -1.98 -8.38
CA ALA A 173 6.25 -1.58 -9.61
C ALA A 173 4.78 -1.18 -9.33
N ASN A 174 4.02 -2.01 -8.62
CA ASN A 174 2.65 -1.69 -8.23
C ASN A 174 2.57 -0.44 -7.34
N MET A 175 3.47 -0.28 -6.36
CA MET A 175 3.51 0.94 -5.54
C MET A 175 3.75 2.20 -6.38
N LYS A 176 4.65 2.15 -7.36
CA LYS A 176 4.92 3.27 -8.27
C LYS A 176 3.69 3.59 -9.12
N ARG A 177 2.99 2.57 -9.65
CA ARG A 177 1.72 2.72 -10.37
C ARG A 177 0.65 3.37 -9.47
N GLU A 178 0.47 2.88 -8.24
CA GLU A 178 -0.47 3.45 -7.27
C GLU A 178 -0.13 4.91 -6.91
N PHE A 179 1.14 5.34 -6.96
CA PHE A 179 1.53 6.73 -6.76
C PHE A 179 0.98 7.61 -7.90
N ILE A 180 1.19 7.22 -9.15
CA ILE A 180 0.66 7.92 -10.32
C ILE A 180 -0.87 7.96 -10.26
N GLN A 181 -1.52 6.84 -9.93
CA GLN A 181 -2.96 6.74 -9.77
C GLN A 181 -3.52 7.76 -8.76
N ARG A 182 -2.87 7.86 -7.59
CA ARG A 182 -3.30 8.81 -6.53
C ARG A 182 -3.13 10.26 -6.95
N VAL A 183 -2.00 10.58 -7.57
CA VAL A 183 -1.71 11.93 -8.08
C VAL A 183 -2.72 12.34 -9.15
N TRP A 184 -2.99 11.46 -10.11
CA TRP A 184 -4.01 11.65 -11.14
C TRP A 184 -5.39 11.90 -10.53
N ASN A 185 -5.88 10.98 -9.71
CA ASN A 185 -7.20 11.08 -9.09
C ASN A 185 -7.37 12.36 -8.28
N LYS A 186 -6.31 12.81 -7.59
CA LYS A 186 -6.35 14.04 -6.83
C LYS A 186 -6.42 15.26 -7.75
N SER A 187 -5.66 15.27 -8.83
CA SER A 187 -5.69 16.33 -9.84
C SER A 187 -7.06 16.40 -10.54
N ALA A 188 -7.59 15.25 -10.96
CA ALA A 188 -8.90 15.13 -11.59
C ALA A 188 -10.07 15.57 -10.70
N THR A 189 -9.94 15.46 -9.37
CA THR A 189 -11.05 15.76 -8.45
C THR A 189 -10.92 17.10 -7.75
N LYS A 190 -9.72 17.62 -7.51
CA LYS A 190 -9.49 18.78 -6.63
C LYS A 190 -8.78 19.96 -7.28
N HIS A 191 -8.05 19.76 -8.38
CA HIS A 191 -7.37 20.88 -9.05
C HIS A 191 -8.36 21.75 -9.84
N LYS A 192 -8.36 23.06 -9.60
CA LYS A 192 -9.39 23.98 -10.15
C LYS A 192 -9.49 23.95 -11.68
N LEU A 193 -8.37 23.92 -12.37
CA LEU A 193 -8.31 23.96 -13.85
C LEU A 193 -8.40 22.54 -14.43
N VAL A 194 -7.52 21.64 -13.97
CA VAL A 194 -7.32 20.32 -14.57
C VAL A 194 -8.55 19.41 -14.39
N ARG A 195 -9.30 19.55 -13.29
CA ARG A 195 -10.51 18.73 -13.04
C ARG A 195 -11.58 18.82 -14.13
N LYS A 196 -11.68 19.96 -14.79
CA LYS A 196 -12.69 20.15 -15.87
C LYS A 196 -12.32 19.37 -17.13
N ILE A 197 -11.03 19.17 -17.34
CA ILE A 197 -10.47 18.57 -18.55
C ILE A 197 -10.28 17.08 -18.38
N LEU A 198 -9.82 16.65 -17.19
CA LEU A 198 -9.70 15.23 -16.88
C LEU A 198 -11.06 14.56 -16.60
N ARG A 199 -12.15 15.34 -16.55
CA ARG A 199 -13.50 14.78 -16.32
C ARG A 199 -13.89 13.88 -17.50
N GLY A 200 -14.12 12.61 -17.20
CA GLY A 200 -14.46 11.59 -18.20
C GLY A 200 -13.24 10.95 -18.88
N ILE A 201 -12.02 11.40 -18.58
CA ILE A 201 -10.80 10.72 -19.04
C ILE A 201 -10.44 9.65 -17.98
N PRO A 202 -10.33 8.39 -18.36
CA PRO A 202 -9.94 7.33 -17.44
C PRO A 202 -8.52 7.56 -16.93
N ASN A 203 -8.29 7.17 -15.67
CA ASN A 203 -6.96 7.25 -15.10
C ASN A 203 -6.05 6.20 -15.74
N PRO A 204 -4.94 6.56 -16.36
CA PRO A 204 -4.06 5.63 -17.07
C PRO A 204 -3.34 4.63 -16.18
N ALA A 205 -3.35 4.86 -14.85
CA ALA A 205 -2.72 3.96 -13.87
C ALA A 205 -3.72 2.99 -13.22
N THR A 206 -4.88 2.72 -13.85
CA THR A 206 -5.91 1.84 -13.29
C THR A 206 -5.89 0.41 -13.83
N PHE A 207 -4.97 0.08 -14.71
CA PHE A 207 -4.84 -1.29 -15.20
C PHE A 207 -4.53 -2.27 -14.06
N ASP A 208 -4.96 -3.53 -14.22
CA ASP A 208 -4.77 -4.56 -13.22
C ASP A 208 -3.37 -5.16 -13.31
N MET A 209 -2.63 -5.07 -12.21
CA MET A 209 -1.27 -5.61 -12.11
C MET A 209 -1.26 -7.16 -12.04
N GLU A 210 -2.34 -7.78 -11.59
CA GLU A 210 -2.47 -9.24 -11.59
C GLU A 210 -2.69 -9.74 -13.02
N GLU A 211 -3.59 -9.10 -13.76
CA GLU A 211 -3.89 -9.43 -15.14
C GLU A 211 -2.69 -9.18 -16.06
N GLU A 212 -2.04 -8.02 -15.94
CA GLU A 212 -0.96 -7.60 -16.83
C GLU A 212 0.39 -8.28 -16.52
N TYR A 213 0.69 -8.53 -15.24
CA TYR A 213 2.02 -8.95 -14.77
C TYR A 213 2.00 -10.13 -13.81
N GLY A 214 0.85 -10.71 -13.50
CA GLY A 214 0.71 -11.79 -12.53
C GLY A 214 0.98 -11.38 -11.09
N PHE A 215 0.89 -10.09 -10.77
CA PHE A 215 1.13 -9.60 -9.42
C PHE A 215 -0.09 -9.80 -8.53
N VAL A 216 0.03 -10.71 -7.58
CA VAL A 216 -0.93 -10.87 -6.49
C VAL A 216 -0.37 -10.18 -5.24
N LYS A 217 -1.10 -9.19 -4.73
CA LYS A 217 -0.75 -8.55 -3.46
C LYS A 217 -0.95 -9.53 -2.31
N GLN A 218 0.09 -10.27 -1.99
CA GLN A 218 0.04 -11.18 -0.84
C GLN A 218 -0.01 -10.36 0.46
N ALA A 219 -1.02 -10.61 1.28
CA ALA A 219 -0.98 -10.18 2.67
C ALA A 219 0.25 -10.84 3.32
N SER A 220 1.04 -10.04 4.05
CA SER A 220 2.16 -10.60 4.81
C SER A 220 1.60 -11.58 5.84
N LYS A 221 1.73 -12.88 5.57
CA LYS A 221 1.34 -13.98 6.49
C LYS A 221 2.42 -14.24 7.55
N LYS A 222 3.31 -13.28 7.78
CA LYS A 222 4.39 -13.46 8.74
C LYS A 222 3.85 -13.27 10.16
N TYR A 223 3.73 -14.34 10.87
CA TYR A 223 3.53 -14.38 12.31
C TYR A 223 4.49 -15.42 12.90
N LEU A 224 4.75 -15.32 14.19
CA LEU A 224 5.53 -16.28 14.93
C LEU A 224 4.56 -17.37 15.44
N GLY A 225 4.74 -18.60 15.01
CA GLY A 225 3.95 -19.73 15.52
C GLY A 225 4.22 -19.97 17.02
N LEU A 226 3.29 -20.62 17.74
CA LEU A 226 3.45 -20.91 19.16
C LEU A 226 4.73 -21.68 19.43
N GLU A 227 5.04 -22.63 18.58
CA GLU A 227 6.26 -23.46 18.64
C GLU A 227 7.57 -22.66 18.59
N ASN A 228 7.52 -21.45 18.01
CA ASN A 228 8.69 -20.57 17.87
C ASN A 228 8.76 -19.49 18.97
N ILE A 229 7.78 -19.40 19.86
CA ILE A 229 7.78 -18.43 20.96
C ILE A 229 8.94 -18.64 21.92
N PRO A 230 9.26 -19.88 22.37
CA PRO A 230 10.42 -20.10 23.22
C PRO A 230 11.74 -19.66 22.56
N GLU A 231 11.93 -19.97 21.27
CA GLU A 231 13.10 -19.52 20.51
C GLU A 231 13.18 -17.98 20.44
N PHE A 232 12.04 -17.31 20.28
CA PHE A 232 11.98 -15.85 20.33
C PHE A 232 12.52 -15.30 21.67
N PHE A 233 12.11 -15.88 22.81
CA PHE A 233 12.59 -15.45 24.13
C PHE A 233 14.09 -15.69 24.29
N ASP A 234 14.59 -16.84 23.85
CA ASP A 234 16.03 -17.16 23.90
C ASP A 234 16.85 -16.15 23.08
N ILE A 235 16.40 -15.86 21.86
CA ILE A 235 17.07 -14.90 20.98
C ILE A 235 17.04 -13.50 21.60
N VAL A 236 15.89 -13.07 22.11
CA VAL A 236 15.72 -11.74 22.73
C VAL A 236 16.59 -11.62 23.98
N ALA A 237 16.74 -12.70 24.77
CA ALA A 237 17.62 -12.74 25.94
C ALA A 237 19.09 -12.46 25.59
N THR A 238 19.54 -12.74 24.37
CA THR A 238 20.91 -12.42 23.89
C THR A 238 21.14 -10.93 23.61
N ALA A 239 20.10 -10.11 23.64
CA ALA A 239 20.28 -8.68 23.48
C ALA A 239 21.04 -8.10 24.69
N HIS A 240 22.11 -7.36 24.41
CA HIS A 240 22.97 -6.79 25.46
C HIS A 240 22.25 -5.77 26.38
N ARG A 241 21.19 -5.17 25.89
CA ARG A 241 20.44 -4.10 26.56
C ARG A 241 19.12 -4.61 27.08
N SER A 242 18.85 -4.42 28.37
CA SER A 242 17.60 -4.82 29.02
C SER A 242 16.37 -4.13 28.46
N ASP A 243 16.48 -2.83 28.16
CA ASP A 243 15.40 -2.02 27.56
C ASP A 243 14.96 -2.53 26.18
N LEU A 244 15.90 -3.03 25.38
CA LEU A 244 15.54 -3.68 24.10
C LEU A 244 14.82 -5.01 24.32
N ARG A 245 15.25 -5.83 25.28
CA ARG A 245 14.56 -7.05 25.62
C ARG A 245 13.13 -6.77 26.06
N ASP A 246 12.98 -5.83 26.98
CA ASP A 246 11.68 -5.42 27.49
C ASP A 246 10.77 -4.86 26.39
N PHE A 247 11.31 -4.08 25.45
CA PHE A 247 10.55 -3.57 24.30
C PHE A 247 10.08 -4.68 23.33
N PHE A 248 10.90 -5.70 23.10
CA PHE A 248 10.50 -6.88 22.32
C PHE A 248 9.39 -7.65 23.03
N HIS A 249 9.52 -7.91 24.33
CA HIS A 249 8.52 -8.62 25.12
C HIS A 249 7.18 -7.87 25.12
N LEU A 250 7.20 -6.55 25.35
CA LEU A 250 6.00 -5.73 25.31
C LEU A 250 5.35 -5.70 23.93
N SER A 251 6.17 -5.74 22.86
CA SER A 251 5.64 -5.82 21.50
C SER A 251 4.88 -7.11 21.23
N LEU A 252 5.31 -8.22 21.85
CA LEU A 252 4.59 -9.50 21.81
C LEU A 252 3.35 -9.47 22.71
N TYR A 253 3.50 -9.04 23.97
CA TYR A 253 2.43 -9.10 24.97
C TYR A 253 1.26 -8.16 24.70
N LEU A 254 1.53 -6.98 24.15
CA LEU A 254 0.49 -5.97 23.92
C LEU A 254 -0.11 -6.03 22.52
N GLY A 255 0.59 -6.60 21.56
CA GLY A 255 0.13 -6.66 20.16
C GLY A 255 -0.12 -5.30 19.52
N GLN A 256 0.35 -4.21 20.11
CA GLN A 256 0.23 -2.86 19.61
C GLN A 256 1.32 -2.55 18.56
N HIS A 257 1.17 -1.45 17.82
CA HIS A 257 2.19 -1.05 16.85
C HIS A 257 3.46 -0.60 17.59
N PRO A 258 4.62 -1.30 17.43
CA PRO A 258 5.79 -1.04 18.28
C PRO A 258 6.22 0.43 18.28
N PHE A 259 6.49 1.01 17.11
CA PHE A 259 7.00 2.38 17.00
C PHE A 259 5.90 3.45 16.92
N GLY A 260 4.68 3.06 16.61
CA GLY A 260 3.54 3.98 16.53
C GLY A 260 2.79 4.15 17.84
N GLU A 261 2.85 3.14 18.70
CA GLU A 261 2.06 3.04 19.93
C GLU A 261 2.95 2.75 21.14
N ILE A 262 3.60 1.59 21.23
CA ILE A 262 4.38 1.19 22.42
C ILE A 262 5.51 2.18 22.72
N ALA A 263 6.29 2.58 21.72
CA ALA A 263 7.35 3.58 21.89
C ALA A 263 6.83 4.95 22.34
N LYS A 264 5.54 5.21 22.18
CA LYS A 264 4.89 6.46 22.56
C LYS A 264 4.03 6.36 23.82
N MET A 265 4.13 5.25 24.52
CA MET A 265 3.39 5.04 25.77
C MET A 265 3.83 6.07 26.81
N ARG A 266 2.85 6.74 27.44
CA ARG A 266 3.07 7.78 28.43
C ARG A 266 2.51 7.35 29.77
N TRP A 267 3.11 7.85 30.84
CA TRP A 267 2.66 7.57 32.20
C TRP A 267 1.23 8.06 32.48
N ASP A 268 0.84 9.23 31.96
CA ASP A 268 -0.51 9.79 32.13
C ASP A 268 -1.61 8.99 31.38
N GLN A 269 -1.24 8.07 30.50
CA GLN A 269 -2.15 7.17 29.82
C GLN A 269 -2.45 5.89 30.60
N LEU A 270 -1.71 5.64 31.69
CA LEU A 270 -1.90 4.46 32.55
C LEU A 270 -2.88 4.82 33.66
N GLN A 271 -4.08 4.25 33.62
CA GLN A 271 -5.15 4.57 34.55
C GLN A 271 -5.69 3.29 35.19
N GLU A 272 -5.95 3.37 36.51
CA GLU A 272 -6.59 2.28 37.22
C GLU A 272 -8.11 2.45 37.16
N ILE A 273 -8.81 1.42 36.71
CA ILE A 273 -10.27 1.35 36.64
C ILE A 273 -10.69 0.01 37.24
N ASP A 274 -11.47 0.04 38.31
CA ASP A 274 -11.99 -1.15 39.02
C ASP A 274 -10.88 -2.18 39.39
N GLY A 275 -9.74 -1.69 39.85
CA GLY A 275 -8.59 -2.51 40.27
C GLY A 275 -7.75 -3.05 39.11
N GLN A 276 -8.10 -2.76 37.86
CA GLN A 276 -7.35 -3.10 36.67
C GLN A 276 -6.63 -1.89 36.09
N ILE A 277 -5.35 -2.02 35.74
CA ILE A 277 -4.63 -0.95 35.06
C ILE A 277 -4.88 -1.05 33.55
N TRP A 278 -5.26 0.09 32.96
CA TRP A 278 -5.55 0.26 31.56
C TRP A 278 -4.57 1.22 30.92
N TRP A 279 -4.12 0.90 29.72
CA TRP A 279 -3.46 1.84 28.84
C TRP A 279 -4.52 2.50 27.95
N ILE A 280 -4.77 3.78 28.19
CA ILE A 280 -5.80 4.56 27.50
C ILE A 280 -5.14 5.49 26.48
N MET A 281 -5.32 5.15 25.22
CA MET A 281 -4.79 5.92 24.08
C MET A 281 -5.89 6.86 23.56
N GLU A 282 -5.72 8.15 23.77
CA GLU A 282 -6.69 9.16 23.33
C GLU A 282 -6.72 9.39 21.83
N THR A 283 -7.79 10.05 21.35
CA THR A 283 -7.96 10.45 19.95
C THR A 283 -6.88 11.47 19.55
N GLY A 284 -6.06 11.15 18.58
CA GLY A 284 -5.01 12.04 18.06
C GLY A 284 -3.61 11.46 18.10
N PHE A 285 -3.35 10.50 18.98
CA PHE A 285 -2.08 9.77 19.02
C PHE A 285 -1.88 8.79 17.86
N HIS A 286 -2.97 8.41 17.17
CA HIS A 286 -2.95 7.36 16.14
C HIS A 286 -3.55 7.81 14.83
N LYS A 287 -3.27 7.04 13.76
CA LYS A 287 -3.97 7.16 12.47
C LYS A 287 -5.49 7.04 12.61
N VAL A 288 -5.95 6.35 13.65
CA VAL A 288 -7.36 6.12 13.96
C VAL A 288 -7.83 7.19 14.94
N LYS A 289 -8.85 7.97 14.58
CA LYS A 289 -9.39 9.08 15.38
C LYS A 289 -10.36 8.59 16.47
N LYS A 290 -10.04 7.52 17.19
CA LYS A 290 -10.87 6.98 18.27
C LYS A 290 -9.97 6.59 19.43
N SER A 291 -10.45 6.76 20.67
CA SER A 291 -9.76 6.28 21.85
C SER A 291 -9.67 4.76 21.80
N HIS A 292 -8.56 4.21 22.26
CA HIS A 292 -8.35 2.79 22.38
C HIS A 292 -7.87 2.46 23.79
N GLN A 293 -8.37 1.37 24.36
CA GLN A 293 -8.08 0.96 25.72
C GLN A 293 -7.65 -0.49 25.74
N VAL A 294 -6.50 -0.76 26.37
CA VAL A 294 -5.90 -2.09 26.52
C VAL A 294 -5.69 -2.38 28.00
N PRO A 295 -6.26 -3.46 28.55
CA PRO A 295 -5.95 -3.86 29.92
C PRO A 295 -4.52 -4.38 29.98
N LEU A 296 -3.79 -3.99 31.02
CA LEU A 296 -2.40 -4.39 31.23
C LEU A 296 -2.33 -5.55 32.20
N HIS A 297 -1.84 -6.70 31.73
CA HIS A 297 -1.59 -7.85 32.59
C HIS A 297 -0.45 -7.56 33.60
N ALA A 298 -0.43 -8.24 34.74
CA ALA A 298 0.58 -8.08 35.78
C ALA A 298 2.02 -8.20 35.25
N THR A 299 2.30 -9.18 34.40
CA THR A 299 3.62 -9.35 33.75
C THR A 299 4.04 -8.14 32.92
N VAL A 300 3.09 -7.50 32.23
CA VAL A 300 3.35 -6.26 31.48
C VAL A 300 3.67 -5.11 32.44
N MET A 301 2.94 -5.02 33.54
CA MET A 301 3.17 -4.00 34.58
C MET A 301 4.51 -4.17 35.28
N GLU A 302 4.96 -5.41 35.52
CA GLU A 302 6.30 -5.68 36.05
C GLU A 302 7.40 -5.09 35.13
N ILE A 303 7.24 -5.23 33.81
CA ILE A 303 8.18 -4.66 32.85
C ILE A 303 8.11 -3.14 32.88
N ILE A 304 6.92 -2.57 32.80
CA ILE A 304 6.69 -1.11 32.77
C ILE A 304 7.25 -0.45 34.03
N ASN A 305 7.02 -1.03 35.20
CA ASN A 305 7.46 -0.47 36.49
C ASN A 305 8.99 -0.37 36.64
N LYS A 306 9.79 -1.14 35.89
CA LYS A 306 11.25 -0.99 35.87
C LYS A 306 11.70 0.40 35.38
N TYR A 307 10.85 1.07 34.59
CA TYR A 307 11.15 2.36 33.97
C TYR A 307 10.58 3.55 34.74
N LYS A 308 9.90 3.31 35.86
CA LYS A 308 9.32 4.36 36.69
C LYS A 308 10.42 5.28 37.21
N GLY A 309 10.30 6.57 36.90
CA GLY A 309 11.31 7.58 37.28
C GLY A 309 12.48 7.72 36.30
N SER A 310 12.50 6.99 35.17
CA SER A 310 13.51 7.16 34.11
C SER A 310 13.22 8.36 33.22
N ASP A 311 11.96 8.72 33.05
CA ASP A 311 11.47 9.87 32.31
C ASP A 311 10.11 10.28 32.89
N ASP A 312 9.82 11.58 32.88
CA ASP A 312 8.57 12.11 33.47
C ASP A 312 7.37 11.96 32.55
N VAL A 313 7.58 11.76 31.25
CA VAL A 313 6.53 11.73 30.24
C VAL A 313 6.36 10.31 29.66
N TYR A 314 7.46 9.74 29.17
CA TYR A 314 7.42 8.48 28.43
C TYR A 314 7.83 7.30 29.27
N VAL A 315 7.13 6.16 29.06
CA VAL A 315 7.51 4.90 29.69
C VAL A 315 8.83 4.37 29.11
N PHE A 316 9.03 4.53 27.81
CA PHE A 316 10.22 4.04 27.09
C PHE A 316 10.94 5.17 26.37
N PRO A 317 11.74 5.99 27.06
CA PRO A 317 12.57 6.98 26.39
C PRO A 317 13.61 6.28 25.51
N ASN A 318 13.95 6.89 24.38
CA ASN A 318 14.91 6.29 23.46
C ASN A 318 16.34 6.39 24.04
N THR A 319 16.93 5.26 24.31
CA THR A 319 18.28 5.14 24.85
C THR A 319 19.32 4.70 23.81
N ILE A 320 18.90 4.52 22.54
CA ILE A 320 19.77 4.18 21.40
C ILE A 320 20.27 5.43 20.69
N SER A 321 19.41 6.44 20.58
CA SER A 321 19.68 7.66 19.80
C SER A 321 19.63 8.90 20.70
N ASN A 322 20.69 9.67 20.71
CA ASN A 322 20.73 10.95 21.41
C ASN A 322 19.95 12.08 20.69
N THR A 323 19.46 11.83 19.50
CA THR A 323 18.76 12.82 18.65
C THR A 323 17.25 12.62 18.62
N ARG A 324 16.71 11.58 19.24
CA ARG A 324 15.28 11.23 19.24
C ARG A 324 14.84 10.85 20.63
N GLU A 325 13.75 11.43 21.07
CA GLU A 325 13.14 11.11 22.38
C GLU A 325 12.52 9.72 22.41
N LEU A 326 12.03 9.22 21.26
CA LEU A 326 11.30 7.96 21.14
C LEU A 326 11.97 7.01 20.17
N TYR A 327 11.83 5.72 20.43
CA TYR A 327 12.25 4.68 19.50
C TYR A 327 11.53 4.76 18.16
N ASP A 328 12.27 4.58 17.07
CA ASP A 328 11.70 4.44 15.74
C ASP A 328 12.17 3.15 15.03
N GLN A 329 11.65 2.93 13.84
CA GLN A 329 12.00 1.74 13.07
C GLN A 329 13.48 1.70 12.66
N GLN A 330 14.15 2.85 12.57
CA GLN A 330 15.56 2.92 12.16
C GLN A 330 16.48 2.49 13.29
N ASP A 331 16.14 2.81 14.55
CA ASP A 331 16.89 2.40 15.73
C ASP A 331 17.00 0.87 15.80
N PHE A 332 15.92 0.17 15.45
CA PHE A 332 15.87 -1.30 15.46
C PHE A 332 16.39 -1.96 14.18
N LYS A 333 16.54 -1.24 13.09
CA LYS A 333 16.96 -1.81 11.81
C LYS A 333 18.32 -2.49 11.88
N TYR A 334 19.27 -1.87 12.57
CA TYR A 334 20.60 -2.41 12.77
C TYR A 334 20.58 -3.64 13.69
N ILE A 335 19.87 -3.55 14.82
CA ILE A 335 19.72 -4.63 15.78
C ILE A 335 19.06 -5.85 15.13
N MET A 336 17.99 -5.66 14.39
CA MET A 336 17.31 -6.73 13.65
C MET A 336 18.22 -7.35 12.56
N LYS A 337 19.09 -6.54 11.94
CA LYS A 337 20.08 -7.06 10.99
C LYS A 337 21.09 -7.97 11.67
N GLN A 338 21.59 -7.59 12.87
CA GLN A 338 22.50 -8.41 13.67
C GLN A 338 21.84 -9.69 14.15
N PHE A 339 20.62 -9.63 14.68
CA PHE A 339 19.89 -10.83 15.08
C PHE A 339 19.65 -11.79 13.93
N ARG A 340 19.28 -11.29 12.75
CA ARG A 340 19.11 -12.13 11.55
C ARG A 340 20.41 -12.79 11.12
N ALA A 341 21.51 -12.06 11.17
CA ALA A 341 22.82 -12.62 10.82
C ALA A 341 23.28 -13.70 11.82
N LYS A 342 23.05 -13.49 13.12
CA LYS A 342 23.49 -14.39 14.19
C LYS A 342 22.59 -15.62 14.34
N HIS A 343 21.26 -15.45 14.27
CA HIS A 343 20.28 -16.47 14.63
C HIS A 343 19.41 -16.93 13.46
N GLN A 344 19.65 -16.44 12.23
CA GLN A 344 18.89 -16.76 11.01
C GLN A 344 17.36 -16.54 11.17
N ILE A 345 16.96 -15.61 12.03
CA ILE A 345 15.55 -15.36 12.35
C ILE A 345 14.76 -14.87 11.14
N LYS A 346 13.51 -15.34 11.02
CA LYS A 346 12.58 -14.99 9.93
C LYS A 346 11.50 -13.98 10.34
N TRP A 347 11.44 -13.64 11.64
CA TRP A 347 10.47 -12.68 12.18
C TRP A 347 11.01 -11.25 12.20
N ASP A 348 10.12 -10.28 12.34
CA ASP A 348 10.40 -8.87 12.58
C ASP A 348 9.39 -8.30 13.60
N MET A 349 9.54 -7.04 13.99
CA MET A 349 8.67 -6.40 14.97
C MET A 349 7.18 -6.42 14.60
N ARG A 350 6.84 -6.45 13.29
CA ARG A 350 5.45 -6.53 12.84
C ARG A 350 4.87 -7.93 13.01
N CYS A 351 5.73 -8.95 12.91
CA CYS A 351 5.34 -10.34 13.16
C CYS A 351 4.77 -10.53 14.57
N LEU A 352 5.33 -9.87 15.58
CA LEU A 352 4.88 -9.96 16.97
C LEU A 352 3.41 -9.54 17.14
N ARG A 353 3.02 -8.44 16.48
CA ARG A 353 1.62 -8.02 16.46
C ARG A 353 0.72 -9.01 15.71
N SER A 354 1.18 -9.56 14.60
CA SER A 354 0.43 -10.58 13.87
C SER A 354 0.29 -11.87 14.70
N THR A 355 1.32 -12.22 15.47
CA THR A 355 1.31 -13.34 16.42
C THR A 355 0.25 -13.14 17.50
N PHE A 356 0.24 -11.97 18.16
CA PHE A 356 -0.77 -11.61 19.14
C PHE A 356 -2.20 -11.78 18.58
N ILE A 357 -2.46 -11.18 17.42
CA ILE A 357 -3.77 -11.25 16.75
C ILE A 357 -4.16 -12.70 16.42
N THR A 358 -3.19 -13.50 15.92
CA THR A 358 -3.44 -14.89 15.53
C THR A 358 -3.73 -15.77 16.73
N ILE A 359 -2.96 -15.64 17.82
CA ILE A 359 -3.17 -16.42 19.05
C ILE A 359 -4.55 -16.11 19.64
N ILE A 360 -4.92 -14.83 19.75
CA ILE A 360 -6.23 -14.43 20.27
C ILE A 360 -7.37 -14.94 19.37
N ALA A 361 -7.25 -14.85 18.06
CA ALA A 361 -8.25 -15.35 17.14
C ALA A 361 -8.45 -16.87 17.24
N ASN A 362 -7.38 -17.61 17.54
CA ASN A 362 -7.43 -19.05 17.72
C ASN A 362 -7.95 -19.44 19.11
N ALA A 363 -7.64 -18.64 20.14
CA ALA A 363 -8.07 -18.87 21.52
C ALA A 363 -9.58 -18.72 21.70
N ASP A 364 -10.17 -17.76 20.96
CA ASP A 364 -11.61 -17.54 20.91
C ASP A 364 -12.03 -17.00 19.52
N PRO A 365 -12.56 -17.86 18.63
CA PRO A 365 -13.03 -17.45 17.31
C PRO A 365 -14.20 -16.44 17.33
N THR A 366 -14.89 -16.28 18.45
CA THR A 366 -16.00 -15.33 18.60
C THR A 366 -15.53 -13.93 18.99
N PHE A 367 -14.37 -13.83 19.62
CA PHE A 367 -13.73 -12.58 19.98
C PHE A 367 -13.03 -11.94 18.78
N LYS A 368 -13.21 -10.65 18.59
CA LYS A 368 -12.54 -9.90 17.52
C LYS A 368 -11.21 -9.32 18.03
N PRO A 369 -10.06 -9.89 17.64
CA PRO A 369 -8.74 -9.43 18.12
C PRO A 369 -8.47 -7.94 17.85
N GLN A 370 -9.16 -7.37 16.87
CA GLN A 370 -9.09 -5.94 16.51
C GLN A 370 -9.43 -5.02 17.69
N TYR A 371 -10.25 -5.48 18.64
CA TYR A 371 -10.61 -4.71 19.83
C TYR A 371 -9.45 -4.54 20.83
N LEU A 372 -8.50 -5.46 20.82
CA LEU A 372 -7.26 -5.35 21.58
C LEU A 372 -6.12 -4.75 20.77
N ALA A 373 -6.07 -5.03 19.47
CA ALA A 373 -4.96 -4.63 18.62
C ALA A 373 -5.16 -3.28 17.91
N ASN A 374 -6.06 -2.40 18.34
CA ASN A 374 -6.31 -1.09 17.73
C ASN A 374 -6.43 -1.14 16.18
N GLN A 375 -7.09 -2.17 15.66
CA GLN A 375 -7.40 -2.29 14.24
C GLN A 375 -8.88 -2.02 14.02
N TYR A 376 -9.18 -1.00 13.24
CA TYR A 376 -10.57 -0.68 12.90
C TYR A 376 -11.02 -1.43 11.66
N ASP A 377 -12.07 -2.21 11.82
CA ASP A 377 -12.86 -2.67 10.69
C ASP A 377 -13.76 -1.51 10.21
N SER A 378 -13.56 -1.09 8.96
CA SER A 378 -14.28 0.05 8.36
C SER A 378 -15.71 -0.29 7.93
N THR A 379 -16.22 -1.48 8.24
CA THR A 379 -17.59 -1.87 7.88
C THR A 379 -18.62 -0.99 8.57
N VAL A 380 -19.72 -0.67 7.87
CA VAL A 380 -20.80 0.20 8.33
C VAL A 380 -21.42 -0.32 9.63
N THR A 381 -21.48 -1.63 9.80
CA THR A 381 -22.00 -2.32 11.00
C THR A 381 -21.19 -1.96 12.25
N ASN A 382 -19.87 -1.90 12.15
CA ASN A 382 -19.00 -1.55 13.28
C ASN A 382 -18.99 -0.04 13.60
N LYS A 383 -19.38 0.82 12.65
CA LYS A 383 -19.44 2.26 12.89
C LYS A 383 -20.66 2.69 13.71
N ASN A 384 -21.78 2.00 13.58
CA ASN A 384 -23.08 2.48 14.07
C ASN A 384 -23.68 1.63 15.21
N TYR A 385 -23.22 0.41 15.44
CA TYR A 385 -23.87 -0.53 16.36
C TYR A 385 -23.06 -0.90 17.61
N LEU A 386 -21.80 -0.50 17.72
CA LEU A 386 -20.91 -0.85 18.83
C LEU A 386 -20.92 0.16 20.00
N HIS A 387 -22.02 0.91 20.18
CA HIS A 387 -22.23 1.73 21.39
C HIS A 387 -22.81 0.92 22.56
N ARG A 388 -23.01 -0.38 22.42
CA ARG A 388 -23.54 -1.22 23.49
C ARG A 388 -22.46 -1.57 24.50
N GLY A 389 -22.56 -0.95 25.67
CA GLY A 389 -21.99 -1.43 26.92
C GLY A 389 -20.45 -1.43 26.98
N LEU A 390 -19.85 -0.27 27.18
CA LEU A 390 -18.41 -0.16 27.47
C LEU A 390 -17.97 -1.09 28.62
N ILE A 391 -18.82 -1.35 29.61
CA ILE A 391 -18.53 -2.18 30.80
C ILE A 391 -18.38 -3.67 30.43
N SER A 392 -19.32 -4.23 29.66
CA SER A 392 -19.23 -5.66 29.27
C SER A 392 -18.06 -5.95 28.32
N TYR A 393 -17.53 -4.94 27.67
CA TYR A 393 -16.33 -5.08 26.85
C TYR A 393 -15.02 -5.04 27.64
N HIS A 394 -15.00 -4.40 28.79
CA HIS A 394 -13.85 -4.38 29.68
C HIS A 394 -13.53 -5.77 30.18
N ASP A 395 -14.52 -6.47 30.73
CA ASP A 395 -14.34 -7.84 31.24
C ASP A 395 -13.86 -8.80 30.16
N LEU A 396 -14.50 -8.76 28.97
CA LEU A 396 -14.08 -9.57 27.83
C LEU A 396 -12.64 -9.31 27.38
N LYS A 397 -12.17 -8.07 27.45
CA LYS A 397 -10.79 -7.74 27.14
C LYS A 397 -9.82 -8.24 28.18
N ILE A 398 -10.19 -8.12 29.47
CA ILE A 398 -9.38 -8.63 30.59
C ILE A 398 -9.25 -10.14 30.46
N ASP A 399 -10.35 -10.86 30.32
CA ASP A 399 -10.39 -12.31 30.19
C ASP A 399 -9.52 -12.78 29.00
N MET A 400 -9.65 -12.06 27.86
CA MET A 400 -8.89 -12.43 26.67
C MET A 400 -7.38 -12.16 26.82
N ILE A 401 -6.98 -11.09 27.49
CA ILE A 401 -5.55 -10.84 27.79
C ILE A 401 -5.01 -11.89 28.76
N ASN A 402 -5.76 -12.23 29.80
CA ASN A 402 -5.35 -13.27 30.73
C ASN A 402 -5.16 -14.62 30.01
N LYS A 403 -6.15 -15.03 29.20
CA LYS A 403 -6.07 -16.25 28.40
C LYS A 403 -4.89 -16.24 27.41
N TYR A 404 -4.63 -15.09 26.77
CA TYR A 404 -3.47 -14.93 25.92
C TYR A 404 -2.16 -15.12 26.68
N MET A 405 -2.03 -14.50 27.84
CA MET A 405 -0.83 -14.62 28.69
C MET A 405 -0.63 -16.03 29.23
N GLU A 406 -1.71 -16.73 29.60
CA GLU A 406 -1.67 -18.15 29.95
C GLU A 406 -1.11 -19.01 28.82
N ILE A 407 -1.61 -18.84 27.59
CA ILE A 407 -1.10 -19.57 26.41
C ILE A 407 0.40 -19.33 26.21
N ILE A 408 0.86 -18.08 26.32
CA ILE A 408 2.29 -17.76 26.21
C ILE A 408 3.08 -18.45 27.31
N GLN A 409 2.63 -18.40 28.58
CA GLN A 409 3.30 -18.98 29.71
C GLN A 409 3.36 -20.51 29.62
N ASP A 410 2.26 -21.15 29.24
CA ASP A 410 2.19 -22.60 29.05
C ASP A 410 3.15 -23.08 27.96
N THR A 411 3.24 -22.29 26.86
CA THR A 411 4.17 -22.57 25.76
C THR A 411 5.64 -22.52 26.25
N LEU A 412 5.97 -21.56 27.12
CA LEU A 412 7.32 -21.44 27.70
C LEU A 412 7.60 -22.57 28.69
N ASN A 413 6.61 -22.91 29.54
CA ASN A 413 6.73 -23.97 30.57
C ASN A 413 6.85 -25.38 29.93
N ALA A 414 6.17 -25.63 28.82
CA ALA A 414 6.24 -26.90 28.10
C ALA A 414 7.68 -27.19 27.65
N ARG A 415 8.35 -26.21 27.08
CA ARG A 415 9.76 -26.35 26.66
C ARG A 415 10.72 -26.54 27.83
N ALA A 416 10.49 -25.87 28.96
CA ALA A 416 11.32 -26.02 30.16
C ALA A 416 11.26 -27.43 30.76
N LYS A 417 10.22 -28.23 30.45
CA LYS A 417 10.09 -29.63 30.88
C LYS A 417 10.73 -30.61 29.91
N GLU A 418 11.00 -30.20 28.68
CA GLU A 418 11.64 -31.01 27.63
C GLU A 418 13.17 -30.82 27.56
N SER A 419 13.68 -29.76 28.17
CA SER A 419 15.12 -29.44 28.30
C SER A 419 15.72 -29.92 29.61
#